data_4f6f03d8d049390786f169497da2d7ca
#
_entry.id   4f6f03d8d049390786f169497da2d7ca
#
_cell.length_a   1.000
_cell.length_b   1.000
_cell.length_c   1.000
_cell.angle_alpha   90.00
_cell.angle_beta   90.00
_cell.angle_gamma   90.00
#
_symmetry.space_group_name_H-M   'P 1'
#
loop_
_entity.id
_entity.type
_entity.pdbx_description
1 polymer ?
#
loop_
_entity_poly.entity_id
_entity_poly.type
_entity_poly.pdbx_seq_one_letter_code
_entity_poly.pdbx_strand_id
1 'polypeptide(L)'
;MEKIAATGCDVRLLQVDVTDRAALAEAFGTHLLPSPMPLAGVFHLAGLLDDAPLSRLDWARFNTVLSPVKVDGSWFLHELTRDLALDHFVVFSSIASVFGTHGQANHVAANTFMDALVAARRADF
;
A
#
# COMPACT_ATOMS: atom_id res chain seq x y z
N MET A 1 -10.92 0.28 -16.82
CA MET A 1 -11.89 -0.75 -16.39
C MET A 1 -12.39 -1.54 -17.60
N GLU A 2 -13.02 -0.91 -18.59
CA GLU A 2 -13.54 -1.59 -19.79
C GLU A 2 -12.51 -2.47 -20.53
N LYS A 3 -11.26 -2.00 -20.67
CA LYS A 3 -10.19 -2.76 -21.32
C LYS A 3 -9.81 -4.06 -20.58
N ILE A 4 -9.92 -4.09 -19.26
CA ILE A 4 -9.62 -5.28 -18.45
C ILE A 4 -10.83 -6.24 -18.53
N ALA A 5 -12.04 -5.72 -18.38
CA ALA A 5 -13.25 -6.52 -18.51
C ALA A 5 -13.36 -7.18 -19.91
N ALA A 6 -12.90 -6.49 -20.97
CA ALA A 6 -12.85 -7.03 -22.33
C ALA A 6 -11.93 -8.27 -22.48
N THR A 7 -11.04 -8.54 -21.54
CA THR A 7 -10.22 -9.77 -21.53
C THR A 7 -10.92 -10.97 -20.90
N GLY A 8 -12.18 -10.82 -20.47
CA GLY A 8 -12.94 -11.87 -19.79
C GLY A 8 -12.72 -11.91 -18.27
N CYS A 9 -12.01 -10.95 -17.71
CA CYS A 9 -11.80 -10.84 -16.26
C CYS A 9 -13.04 -10.25 -15.58
N ASP A 10 -13.46 -10.82 -14.45
CA ASP A 10 -14.40 -10.17 -13.54
C ASP A 10 -13.71 -9.02 -12.81
N VAL A 11 -14.21 -7.80 -13.00
CA VAL A 11 -13.64 -6.58 -12.42
C VAL A 11 -14.64 -5.98 -11.43
N ARG A 12 -14.26 -5.91 -10.18
CA ARG A 12 -15.05 -5.29 -9.11
C ARG A 12 -14.38 -4.02 -8.63
N LEU A 13 -15.15 -2.94 -8.56
CA LEU A 13 -14.71 -1.67 -8.00
C LEU A 13 -15.29 -1.54 -6.61
N LEU A 14 -14.41 -1.44 -5.61
CA LEU A 14 -14.78 -1.16 -4.23
C LEU A 14 -14.26 0.22 -3.86
N GLN A 15 -15.14 1.07 -3.33
CA GLN A 15 -14.75 2.39 -2.83
C GLN A 15 -14.38 2.26 -1.34
N VAL A 16 -13.10 1.98 -1.08
CA VAL A 16 -12.57 1.76 0.26
C VAL A 16 -11.33 2.64 0.44
N ASP A 17 -11.25 3.33 1.58
CA ASP A 17 -10.04 4.03 1.97
C ASP A 17 -9.06 3.03 2.58
N VAL A 18 -7.86 2.92 2.01
CA VAL A 18 -6.81 2.02 2.47
C VAL A 18 -6.31 2.39 3.88
N THR A 19 -6.60 3.60 4.34
CA THR A 19 -6.25 4.09 5.69
C THR A 19 -7.29 3.72 6.75
N ASP A 20 -8.48 3.30 6.33
CA ASP A 20 -9.52 2.77 7.22
C ASP A 20 -9.37 1.25 7.35
N ARG A 21 -8.70 0.83 8.43
CA ARG A 21 -8.45 -0.59 8.73
C ARG A 21 -9.72 -1.42 8.81
N ALA A 22 -10.79 -0.86 9.37
CA ALA A 22 -12.05 -1.59 9.55
C ALA A 22 -12.77 -1.78 8.21
N ALA A 23 -12.88 -0.72 7.41
CA ALA A 23 -13.48 -0.79 6.07
C ALA A 23 -12.68 -1.70 5.14
N LEU A 24 -11.34 -1.68 5.24
CA LEU A 24 -10.47 -2.56 4.46
C LEU A 24 -10.66 -4.04 4.86
N ALA A 25 -10.72 -4.33 6.17
CA ALA A 25 -10.97 -5.69 6.67
C ALA A 25 -12.35 -6.21 6.26
N GLU A 26 -13.38 -5.37 6.29
CA GLU A 26 -14.72 -5.70 5.82
C GLU A 26 -14.72 -6.02 4.32
N ALA A 27 -14.05 -5.20 3.51
CA ALA A 27 -13.91 -5.44 2.07
C ALA A 27 -13.23 -6.78 1.76
N PHE A 28 -12.17 -7.12 2.48
CA PHE A 28 -11.52 -8.43 2.38
C PHE A 28 -12.45 -9.56 2.77
N GLY A 29 -13.11 -9.46 3.93
CA GLY A 29 -14.00 -10.50 4.46
C GLY A 29 -15.24 -10.71 3.59
N THR A 30 -15.77 -9.67 2.96
CA THR A 30 -17.03 -9.74 2.20
C THR A 30 -16.80 -10.08 0.73
N HIS A 31 -15.73 -9.58 0.13
CA HIS A 31 -15.59 -9.63 -1.33
C HIS A 31 -14.43 -10.48 -1.83
N LEU A 32 -13.39 -10.69 -1.03
CA LEU A 32 -12.17 -11.37 -1.45
C LEU A 32 -12.02 -12.77 -0.85
N LEU A 33 -12.14 -12.90 0.47
CA LEU A 33 -11.92 -14.19 1.14
C LEU A 33 -12.99 -15.25 0.86
N PRO A 34 -14.30 -14.91 0.66
CA PRO A 34 -15.31 -15.92 0.30
C PRO A 34 -15.23 -16.36 -1.17
N SER A 35 -14.30 -15.84 -1.95
CA SER A 35 -14.15 -16.22 -3.36
C SER A 35 -13.75 -17.69 -3.49
N PRO A 36 -14.31 -18.44 -4.46
CA PRO A 36 -13.85 -19.80 -4.78
C PRO A 36 -12.43 -19.84 -5.35
N MET A 37 -11.92 -18.69 -5.81
CA MET A 37 -10.53 -18.51 -6.22
C MET A 37 -9.76 -17.84 -5.08
N PRO A 38 -8.65 -18.43 -4.61
CA PRO A 38 -7.84 -17.81 -3.56
C PRO A 38 -7.27 -16.48 -4.05
N LEU A 39 -7.05 -15.55 -3.11
CA LEU A 39 -6.37 -14.30 -3.40
C LEU A 39 -4.91 -14.59 -3.77
N ALA A 40 -4.54 -14.32 -5.00
CA ALA A 40 -3.19 -14.59 -5.52
C ALA A 40 -2.22 -13.43 -5.32
N GLY A 41 -2.69 -12.20 -5.22
CA GLY A 41 -1.78 -11.07 -5.06
C GLY A 41 -2.42 -9.77 -4.62
N VAL A 42 -1.57 -8.91 -4.07
CA VAL A 42 -1.89 -7.53 -3.67
C VAL A 42 -0.92 -6.58 -4.34
N PHE A 43 -1.45 -5.51 -4.92
CA PHE A 43 -0.67 -4.44 -5.55
C PHE A 43 -1.07 -3.11 -4.90
N HIS A 44 -0.19 -2.56 -4.07
CA HIS A 44 -0.43 -1.30 -3.36
C HIS A 44 0.20 -0.12 -4.11
N LEU A 45 -0.65 0.63 -4.82
CA LEU A 45 -0.25 1.79 -5.63
C LEU A 45 -0.68 3.13 -5.00
N ALA A 46 -1.49 3.09 -3.93
CA ALA A 46 -1.97 4.31 -3.31
C ALA A 46 -0.82 5.14 -2.70
N GLY A 47 -0.90 6.44 -2.83
CA GLY A 47 0.10 7.35 -2.29
C GLY A 47 -0.34 8.80 -2.40
N LEU A 48 0.20 9.62 -1.51
CA LEU A 48 0.03 11.06 -1.48
C LEU A 48 1.40 11.75 -1.58
N LEU A 49 1.40 12.96 -2.07
CA LEU A 49 2.59 13.84 -2.11
C LEU A 49 2.22 15.17 -1.45
N ASP A 50 3.09 15.65 -0.57
CA ASP A 50 3.07 16.99 0.01
C ASP A 50 4.52 17.43 0.24
N ASP A 51 5.16 17.82 -0.84
CA ASP A 51 6.59 18.12 -0.89
C ASP A 51 6.88 19.47 -0.23
N ALA A 52 7.94 19.53 0.57
CA ALA A 52 8.44 20.77 1.12
C ALA A 52 9.93 20.63 1.51
N PRO A 53 10.72 21.71 1.43
CA PRO A 53 12.05 21.74 2.01
C PRO A 53 11.97 21.37 3.51
N LEU A 54 12.98 20.67 4.03
CA LEU A 54 13.01 20.21 5.42
C LEU A 54 12.78 21.35 6.42
N SER A 55 13.24 22.57 6.10
CA SER A 55 13.03 23.77 6.92
C SER A 55 11.57 24.25 7.00
N ARG A 56 10.68 23.73 6.13
CA ARG A 56 9.24 24.04 6.08
C ARG A 56 8.36 22.82 6.31
N LEU A 57 8.97 21.69 6.62
CA LEU A 57 8.29 20.43 6.82
C LEU A 57 7.99 20.27 8.32
N ASP A 58 6.81 20.72 8.75
CA ASP A 58 6.33 20.45 10.10
C ASP A 58 5.82 18.99 10.23
N TRP A 59 5.55 18.56 11.47
CA TRP A 59 5.13 17.19 11.73
C TRP A 59 3.78 16.85 11.09
N ALA A 60 2.84 17.78 11.04
CA ALA A 60 1.53 17.54 10.45
C ALA A 60 1.67 17.23 8.96
N ARG A 61 2.42 18.06 8.23
CA ARG A 61 2.72 17.88 6.83
C ARG A 61 3.55 16.62 6.55
N PHE A 62 4.56 16.36 7.41
CA PHE A 62 5.36 15.14 7.31
C PHE A 62 4.47 13.90 7.42
N ASN A 63 3.61 13.87 8.43
CA ASN A 63 2.73 12.74 8.70
C ASN A 63 1.64 12.52 7.65
N THR A 64 1.19 13.55 6.96
CA THR A 64 0.19 13.44 5.88
C THR A 64 0.67 12.49 4.77
N VAL A 65 1.95 12.50 4.45
CA VAL A 65 2.53 11.62 3.41
C VAL A 65 3.04 10.31 4.01
N LEU A 66 3.64 10.37 5.20
CA LEU A 66 4.25 9.22 5.85
C LEU A 66 3.20 8.16 6.22
N SER A 67 2.26 8.54 7.13
CA SER A 67 1.49 7.55 7.86
C SER A 67 0.30 7.00 7.07
N PRO A 68 -0.73 7.78 6.71
CA PRO A 68 -2.02 7.15 6.49
C PRO A 68 -2.02 6.19 5.29
N VAL A 69 -1.45 6.56 4.17
CA VAL A 69 -1.61 5.77 2.94
C VAL A 69 -0.48 4.75 2.76
N LYS A 70 0.78 5.19 2.90
CA LYS A 70 1.92 4.31 2.61
C LYS A 70 2.29 3.43 3.80
N VAL A 71 2.42 3.99 5.00
CA VAL A 71 2.80 3.20 6.18
C VAL A 71 1.62 2.38 6.68
N ASP A 72 0.53 3.02 7.12
CA ASP A 72 -0.60 2.31 7.71
C ASP A 72 -1.32 1.44 6.67
N GLY A 73 -1.53 1.96 5.45
CA GLY A 73 -2.16 1.20 4.37
C GLY A 73 -1.38 -0.06 3.98
N SER A 74 -0.06 0.04 3.80
CA SER A 74 0.76 -1.14 3.50
C SER A 74 0.84 -2.11 4.69
N TRP A 75 0.85 -1.59 5.92
CA TRP A 75 0.82 -2.41 7.12
C TRP A 75 -0.50 -3.18 7.26
N PHE A 76 -1.65 -2.52 7.06
CA PHE A 76 -2.95 -3.19 7.12
C PHE A 76 -3.09 -4.27 6.04
N LEU A 77 -2.63 -3.99 4.82
CA LEU A 77 -2.59 -4.99 3.76
C LEU A 77 -1.68 -6.18 4.13
N HIS A 78 -0.54 -5.93 4.78
CA HIS A 78 0.33 -6.99 5.29
C HIS A 78 -0.39 -7.83 6.35
N GLU A 79 -0.99 -7.20 7.37
CA GLU A 79 -1.70 -7.92 8.44
C GLU A 79 -2.85 -8.79 7.90
N LEU A 80 -3.65 -8.25 6.97
CA LEU A 80 -4.79 -8.96 6.38
C LEU A 80 -4.39 -10.13 5.48
N THR A 81 -3.14 -10.17 5.04
CA THR A 81 -2.68 -11.15 4.04
C THR A 81 -1.47 -11.96 4.48
N ARG A 82 -0.95 -11.77 5.70
CA ARG A 82 0.26 -12.48 6.16
C ARG A 82 0.08 -13.99 6.24
N ASP A 83 -1.14 -14.45 6.55
CA ASP A 83 -1.46 -15.87 6.68
C ASP A 83 -2.05 -16.47 5.38
N LEU A 84 -2.06 -15.71 4.28
CA LEU A 84 -2.53 -16.15 2.98
C LEU A 84 -1.36 -16.53 2.07
N ALA A 85 -1.53 -17.61 1.31
CA ALA A 85 -0.56 -18.04 0.31
C ALA A 85 -0.64 -17.15 -0.93
N LEU A 86 -0.05 -15.96 -0.86
CA LEU A 86 0.00 -15.03 -1.98
C LEU A 86 1.18 -15.34 -2.90
N ASP A 87 0.95 -15.34 -4.21
CA ASP A 87 2.01 -15.34 -5.22
C ASP A 87 2.73 -13.98 -5.29
N HIS A 88 1.99 -12.88 -5.03
CA HIS A 88 2.50 -11.52 -5.18
C HIS A 88 2.06 -10.60 -4.06
N PHE A 89 3.00 -9.92 -3.42
CA PHE A 89 2.76 -8.76 -2.56
C PHE A 89 3.65 -7.62 -3.04
N VAL A 90 3.05 -6.70 -3.81
CA VAL A 90 3.78 -5.64 -4.53
C VAL A 90 3.42 -4.28 -3.97
N VAL A 91 4.42 -3.52 -3.55
CA VAL A 91 4.29 -2.12 -3.13
C VAL A 91 5.02 -1.21 -4.11
N PHE A 92 4.39 -0.10 -4.45
CA PHE A 92 4.99 0.89 -5.34
C PHE A 92 5.79 1.91 -4.53
N SER A 93 7.06 1.60 -4.35
CA SER A 93 8.05 2.44 -3.69
C SER A 93 8.61 3.52 -4.64
N SER A 94 9.74 4.08 -4.32
CA SER A 94 10.41 5.12 -5.11
C SER A 94 11.93 4.97 -5.03
N ILE A 95 12.61 5.32 -6.10
CA ILE A 95 14.08 5.43 -6.12
C ILE A 95 14.58 6.46 -5.09
N ALA A 96 13.70 7.37 -4.65
CA ALA A 96 13.99 8.34 -3.60
C ALA A 96 14.27 7.68 -2.24
N SER A 97 13.76 6.48 -1.97
CA SER A 97 14.08 5.73 -0.74
C SER A 97 15.55 5.34 -0.65
N VAL A 98 16.22 5.21 -1.81
CA VAL A 98 17.63 4.80 -1.90
C VAL A 98 18.57 6.01 -1.98
N PHE A 99 18.26 6.99 -2.85
CA PHE A 99 19.15 8.11 -3.14
C PHE A 99 18.78 9.39 -2.40
N GLY A 100 17.61 9.43 -1.77
CA GLY A 100 17.05 10.67 -1.25
C GLY A 100 16.56 11.59 -2.39
N THR A 101 15.80 12.61 -2.03
CA THR A 101 15.36 13.65 -2.96
C THR A 101 15.13 14.94 -2.19
N HIS A 102 15.58 16.06 -2.76
CA HIS A 102 15.36 17.36 -2.15
C HIS A 102 13.87 17.67 -2.02
N GLY A 103 13.45 18.14 -0.84
CA GLY A 103 12.06 18.51 -0.57
C GLY A 103 11.09 17.36 -0.33
N GLN A 104 11.55 16.10 -0.27
CA GLN A 104 10.68 14.92 -0.15
C GLN A 104 11.05 14.02 1.04
N ALA A 105 11.48 14.57 2.16
CA ALA A 105 11.90 13.75 3.31
C ALA A 105 10.78 12.84 3.83
N ASN A 106 9.54 13.30 3.84
CA ASN A 106 8.35 12.52 4.18
C ASN A 106 8.10 11.36 3.19
N HIS A 107 8.22 11.65 1.89
CA HIS A 107 8.08 10.65 0.82
C HIS A 107 9.20 9.60 0.88
N VAL A 108 10.44 10.02 1.12
CA VAL A 108 11.58 9.13 1.33
C VAL A 108 11.31 8.19 2.51
N ALA A 109 10.94 8.73 3.67
CA ALA A 109 10.66 7.94 4.86
C ALA A 109 9.54 6.91 4.65
N ALA A 110 8.44 7.32 4.00
CA ALA A 110 7.31 6.43 3.71
C ALA A 110 7.70 5.28 2.78
N ASN A 111 8.47 5.56 1.72
CA ASN A 111 8.91 4.52 0.81
C ASN A 111 9.95 3.59 1.43
N THR A 112 10.87 4.12 2.24
CA THR A 112 11.84 3.30 3.01
C THR A 112 11.14 2.33 3.96
N PHE A 113 10.03 2.76 4.61
CA PHE A 113 9.22 1.85 5.41
C PHE A 113 8.64 0.71 4.57
N MET A 114 8.05 1.00 3.41
CA MET A 114 7.49 -0.03 2.54
C MET A 114 8.56 -1.01 2.04
N ASP A 115 9.76 -0.52 1.70
CA ASP A 115 10.89 -1.36 1.30
C ASP A 115 11.29 -2.32 2.42
N ALA A 116 11.38 -1.81 3.67
CA ALA A 116 11.67 -2.61 4.85
C ALA A 116 10.58 -3.63 5.17
N LEU A 117 9.31 -3.25 5.05
CA LEU A 117 8.16 -4.15 5.25
C LEU A 117 8.21 -5.33 4.27
N VAL A 118 8.46 -5.07 3.00
CA VAL A 118 8.56 -6.15 1.98
C VAL A 118 9.76 -7.04 2.24
N ALA A 119 10.89 -6.46 2.67
CA ALA A 119 12.08 -7.24 3.02
C ALA A 119 11.81 -8.15 4.24
N ALA A 120 11.16 -7.64 5.28
CA ALA A 120 10.75 -8.42 6.45
C ALA A 120 9.78 -9.54 6.05
N ARG A 121 8.72 -9.21 5.29
CA ARG A 121 7.77 -10.21 4.81
C ARG A 121 8.43 -11.35 4.04
N ARG A 122 9.46 -11.07 3.23
CA ARG A 122 10.23 -12.10 2.49
C ARG A 122 11.05 -13.01 3.38
N ALA A 123 11.46 -12.54 4.56
CA ALA A 123 12.25 -13.33 5.50
C ALA A 123 11.40 -14.32 6.29
N ASP A 124 10.08 -14.06 6.39
CA ASP A 124 9.12 -14.90 7.13
C ASP A 124 8.52 -16.01 6.26
N PHE A 125 8.80 -16.02 4.95
CA PHE A 125 8.35 -17.00 3.96
C PHE A 125 9.54 -17.63 3.21
#